data_6266f39cd778be24f1b601e4bf0422bc
#
_entry.id   6266f39cd778be24f1b601e4bf0422bc
#
_cell.length_a   1.000
_cell.length_b   1.000
_cell.length_c   1.000
_cell.angle_alpha   90.00
_cell.angle_beta   90.00
_cell.angle_gamma   90.00
#
_symmetry.space_group_name_H-M   'P 1'
#
loop_
_entity.id
_entity.type
_entity.pdbx_description
1 polymer ?
#
loop_
_entity_poly.entity_id
_entity_poly.type
_entity_poly.pdbx_seq_one_letter_code
_entity_poly.pdbx_strand_id
1 'polypeptide(L)'
;NRAWEFDLEEGLLDSSKLTRIIMDPYNSLSFMKERDLDFKDTIVTLLIDNSGSMRGRPITIAALCADILSRTLERCSVKVEVLGFTTKNWKGGKSREAWAKDERPKNPGRLNDLRHIIYKGADTHWRQAKNNIGLMLKEGLLKENIDGEAISWAFNRIKKRKEERKILMVISDGAPVDDSTLSVNSGDFLEKHL
;
A
#
# COMPACT_ATOMS: atom_id res chain seq x y z
N ASN A 1 11.36 -0.53 -17.54
CA ASN A 1 12.39 0.46 -17.82
C ASN A 1 13.63 -0.25 -18.31
N ARG A 2 14.24 0.25 -19.39
CA ARG A 2 15.50 -0.22 -19.92
C ARG A 2 16.55 0.88 -19.77
N ALA A 3 17.76 0.50 -19.44
CA ALA A 3 18.92 1.39 -19.41
C ALA A 3 19.99 0.85 -20.34
N TRP A 4 20.81 1.76 -20.87
CA TRP A 4 21.99 1.38 -21.65
C TRP A 4 23.16 1.16 -20.69
N GLU A 5 23.80 0.00 -20.80
CA GLU A 5 25.08 -0.29 -20.20
C GLU A 5 26.15 -0.05 -21.25
N PHE A 6 27.15 0.76 -20.91
CA PHE A 6 28.20 1.20 -21.81
C PHE A 6 29.54 0.54 -21.45
N ASP A 7 30.55 0.77 -22.29
CA ASP A 7 31.91 0.27 -22.06
C ASP A 7 32.00 -1.26 -21.98
N LEU A 8 31.28 -1.94 -22.89
CA LEU A 8 31.26 -3.39 -23.01
C LEU A 8 32.17 -3.85 -24.16
N GLU A 9 32.56 -5.14 -24.09
CA GLU A 9 33.35 -5.81 -25.13
C GLU A 9 32.47 -6.32 -26.28
N GLU A 10 31.17 -6.53 -26.03
CA GLU A 10 30.19 -7.06 -26.97
C GLU A 10 28.85 -6.31 -26.89
N GLY A 11 28.15 -6.16 -28.02
CA GLY A 11 26.83 -5.54 -28.09
C GLY A 11 26.63 -4.67 -29.33
N LEU A 12 25.84 -3.61 -29.18
CA LEU A 12 25.69 -2.57 -30.18
C LEU A 12 26.85 -1.58 -30.09
N LEU A 13 27.37 -1.17 -31.23
CA LEU A 13 28.46 -0.22 -31.28
C LEU A 13 27.98 1.18 -30.80
N ASP A 14 28.66 1.73 -29.80
CA ASP A 14 28.45 3.11 -29.38
C ASP A 14 29.15 4.07 -30.35
N SER A 15 28.36 4.74 -31.20
CA SER A 15 28.84 5.68 -32.20
C SER A 15 29.64 6.85 -31.60
N SER A 16 29.41 7.22 -30.36
CA SER A 16 30.14 8.28 -29.67
C SER A 16 31.59 7.92 -29.33
N LYS A 17 31.90 6.61 -29.34
CA LYS A 17 33.20 6.06 -28.94
C LYS A 17 34.03 5.47 -30.12
N LEU A 18 33.62 5.73 -31.35
CA LEU A 18 34.31 5.24 -32.56
C LEU A 18 35.80 5.61 -32.61
N THR A 19 36.17 6.76 -32.07
CA THR A 19 37.58 7.18 -32.00
C THR A 19 38.45 6.24 -31.17
N ARG A 20 37.90 5.56 -30.14
CA ARG A 20 38.64 4.58 -29.34
C ARG A 20 39.00 3.34 -30.16
N ILE A 21 38.11 2.88 -31.03
CA ILE A 21 38.34 1.71 -31.90
C ILE A 21 39.48 1.97 -32.87
N ILE A 22 39.60 3.20 -33.36
CA ILE A 22 40.67 3.60 -34.29
C ILE A 22 42.02 3.69 -33.57
N MET A 23 42.02 4.17 -32.31
CA MET A 23 43.23 4.33 -31.53
C MET A 23 43.76 3.03 -30.92
N ASP A 24 42.88 2.18 -30.40
CA ASP A 24 43.22 0.87 -29.82
C ASP A 24 42.15 -0.19 -30.16
N PRO A 25 42.29 -0.87 -31.32
CA PRO A 25 41.31 -1.85 -31.79
C PRO A 25 41.19 -3.10 -30.90
N TYR A 26 42.22 -3.40 -30.11
CA TYR A 26 42.25 -4.63 -29.30
C TYR A 26 41.64 -4.49 -27.91
N ASN A 27 41.56 -3.26 -27.38
CA ASN A 27 41.03 -2.97 -26.04
C ASN A 27 39.84 -1.99 -26.08
N SER A 28 39.17 -1.85 -27.20
CA SER A 28 38.08 -0.88 -27.34
C SER A 28 36.83 -1.33 -26.62
N LEU A 29 36.64 -0.93 -25.38
CA LEU A 29 35.34 -1.01 -24.67
C LEU A 29 34.37 0.01 -25.30
N SER A 30 33.86 -0.28 -26.49
CA SER A 30 33.06 0.66 -27.31
C SER A 30 31.69 0.15 -27.66
N PHE A 31 31.26 -0.92 -27.00
CA PHE A 31 29.92 -1.46 -27.20
C PHE A 31 28.99 -1.08 -26.05
N MET A 32 27.70 -1.04 -26.36
CA MET A 32 26.62 -0.80 -25.43
C MET A 32 25.55 -1.89 -25.56
N LYS A 33 24.91 -2.24 -24.47
CA LYS A 33 23.82 -3.22 -24.42
C LYS A 33 22.64 -2.68 -23.65
N GLU A 34 21.46 -2.92 -24.16
CA GLU A 34 20.24 -2.61 -23.45
C GLU A 34 20.04 -3.61 -22.30
N ARG A 35 19.96 -3.11 -21.07
CA ARG A 35 19.73 -3.89 -19.87
C ARG A 35 18.38 -3.56 -19.29
N ASP A 36 17.61 -4.59 -18.98
CA ASP A 36 16.37 -4.40 -18.23
C ASP A 36 16.71 -3.98 -16.80
N LEU A 37 16.20 -2.81 -16.39
CA LEU A 37 16.29 -2.38 -15.01
C LEU A 37 15.41 -3.28 -14.15
N ASP A 38 16.02 -3.96 -13.21
CA ASP A 38 15.30 -4.74 -12.21
C ASP A 38 14.39 -3.81 -11.38
N PHE A 39 13.08 -4.11 -11.36
CA PHE A 39 12.13 -3.43 -10.48
C PHE A 39 12.27 -3.85 -9.01
N LYS A 40 13.39 -4.46 -8.64
CA LYS A 40 13.66 -5.00 -7.29
C LYS A 40 13.55 -3.95 -6.17
N ASP A 41 13.68 -2.69 -6.52
CA ASP A 41 13.69 -1.57 -5.58
C ASP A 41 12.33 -0.86 -5.47
N THR A 42 11.26 -1.55 -5.82
CA THR A 42 9.90 -1.01 -5.74
C THR A 42 9.08 -1.78 -4.73
N ILE A 43 8.37 -1.07 -3.87
CA ILE A 43 7.34 -1.61 -2.98
C ILE A 43 5.99 -0.98 -3.29
N VAL A 44 4.95 -1.81 -3.33
CA VAL A 44 3.55 -1.40 -3.46
C VAL A 44 2.81 -1.81 -2.20
N THR A 45 2.22 -0.86 -1.50
CA THR A 45 1.33 -1.11 -0.37
C THR A 45 -0.10 -0.88 -0.81
N LEU A 46 -0.93 -1.91 -0.73
CA LEU A 46 -2.37 -1.85 -0.96
C LEU A 46 -3.06 -1.66 0.38
N LEU A 47 -3.74 -0.54 0.57
CA LEU A 47 -4.54 -0.25 1.75
C LEU A 47 -6.02 -0.37 1.37
N ILE A 48 -6.71 -1.34 1.96
CA ILE A 48 -8.08 -1.71 1.58
C ILE A 48 -9.02 -1.35 2.70
N ASP A 49 -10.09 -0.65 2.36
CA ASP A 49 -11.19 -0.35 3.25
C ASP A 49 -11.98 -1.64 3.57
N ASN A 50 -12.13 -1.90 4.86
CA ASN A 50 -12.93 -3.00 5.39
C ASN A 50 -14.14 -2.44 6.16
N SER A 51 -14.78 -1.40 5.63
CA SER A 51 -16.01 -0.82 6.18
C SER A 51 -17.26 -1.61 5.79
N GLY A 52 -18.36 -1.29 6.46
CA GLY A 52 -19.66 -1.94 6.22
C GLY A 52 -20.21 -1.70 4.82
N SER A 53 -19.92 -0.55 4.21
CA SER A 53 -20.30 -0.19 2.84
C SER A 53 -19.66 -1.12 1.79
N MET A 54 -18.44 -1.55 2.05
CA MET A 54 -17.73 -2.51 1.21
C MET A 54 -18.32 -3.92 1.21
N ARG A 55 -19.32 -4.19 2.06
CA ARG A 55 -19.94 -5.52 2.18
C ARG A 55 -20.50 -6.05 0.86
N GLY A 56 -20.27 -7.34 0.59
CA GLY A 56 -20.77 -8.03 -0.59
C GLY A 56 -19.81 -7.90 -1.79
N ARG A 57 -20.31 -7.37 -2.89
CA ARG A 57 -19.56 -7.30 -4.16
C ARG A 57 -18.28 -6.44 -4.08
N PRO A 58 -18.26 -5.24 -3.47
CA PRO A 58 -17.08 -4.41 -3.44
C PRO A 58 -15.87 -5.09 -2.77
N ILE A 59 -16.06 -5.64 -1.56
CA ILE A 59 -14.95 -6.32 -0.84
C ILE A 59 -14.46 -7.57 -1.57
N THR A 60 -15.37 -8.28 -2.26
CA THR A 60 -15.01 -9.47 -3.05
C THR A 60 -14.10 -9.07 -4.22
N ILE A 61 -14.45 -7.98 -4.91
CA ILE A 61 -13.63 -7.44 -6.01
C ILE A 61 -12.29 -6.94 -5.48
N ALA A 62 -12.29 -6.20 -4.36
CA ALA A 62 -11.06 -5.71 -3.74
C ALA A 62 -10.12 -6.86 -3.34
N ALA A 63 -10.64 -7.92 -2.73
CA ALA A 63 -9.86 -9.11 -2.36
C ALA A 63 -9.29 -9.82 -3.60
N LEU A 64 -10.08 -9.96 -4.66
CA LEU A 64 -9.63 -10.56 -5.92
C LEU A 64 -8.54 -9.71 -6.59
N CYS A 65 -8.73 -8.40 -6.64
CA CYS A 65 -7.72 -7.48 -7.16
C CYS A 65 -6.42 -7.54 -6.35
N ALA A 66 -6.51 -7.58 -5.03
CA ALA A 66 -5.34 -7.70 -4.15
C ALA A 66 -4.58 -9.02 -4.38
N ASP A 67 -5.30 -10.13 -4.57
CA ASP A 67 -4.71 -11.43 -4.88
C ASP A 67 -3.98 -11.42 -6.24
N ILE A 68 -4.65 -10.93 -7.29
CA ILE A 68 -4.09 -10.84 -8.63
C ILE A 68 -2.87 -9.92 -8.66
N LEU A 69 -2.98 -8.71 -8.07
CA LEU A 69 -1.88 -7.75 -8.02
C LEU A 69 -0.70 -8.29 -7.23
N SER A 70 -0.92 -8.89 -6.06
CA SER A 70 0.15 -9.49 -5.25
C SER A 70 0.89 -10.56 -6.04
N ARG A 71 0.16 -11.45 -6.70
CA ARG A 71 0.73 -12.52 -7.52
C ARG A 71 1.50 -12.00 -8.74
N THR A 72 0.97 -10.99 -9.42
CA THR A 72 1.56 -10.45 -10.65
C THR A 72 2.80 -9.63 -10.34
N LEU A 73 2.71 -8.74 -9.35
CA LEU A 73 3.82 -7.86 -8.98
C LEU A 73 5.01 -8.64 -8.39
N GLU A 74 4.75 -9.69 -7.59
CA GLU A 74 5.84 -10.54 -7.10
C GLU A 74 6.59 -11.27 -8.24
N ARG A 75 5.91 -11.65 -9.31
CA ARG A 75 6.57 -12.20 -10.51
C ARG A 75 7.49 -11.20 -11.19
N CYS A 76 7.17 -9.90 -11.05
CA CYS A 76 8.01 -8.80 -11.54
C CYS A 76 9.08 -8.37 -10.52
N SER A 77 9.32 -9.15 -9.47
CA SER A 77 10.25 -8.83 -8.38
C SER A 77 9.93 -7.56 -7.62
N VAL A 78 8.67 -7.11 -7.66
CA VAL A 78 8.15 -5.99 -6.87
C VAL A 78 7.62 -6.51 -5.55
N LYS A 79 8.01 -5.89 -4.44
CA LYS A 79 7.47 -6.22 -3.13
C LYS A 79 6.06 -5.68 -2.98
N VAL A 80 5.17 -6.49 -2.42
CA VAL A 80 3.77 -6.12 -2.21
C VAL A 80 3.36 -6.32 -0.77
N GLU A 81 2.78 -5.30 -0.17
CA GLU A 81 2.14 -5.35 1.14
C GLU A 81 0.64 -5.15 0.98
N VAL A 82 -0.18 -5.94 1.68
CA VAL A 82 -1.64 -5.82 1.66
C VAL A 82 -2.12 -5.54 3.07
N LEU A 83 -2.71 -4.38 3.25
CA LEU A 83 -3.20 -3.85 4.52
C LEU A 83 -4.71 -3.65 4.43
N GLY A 84 -5.37 -3.73 5.57
CA GLY A 84 -6.78 -3.37 5.70
C GLY A 84 -7.02 -2.51 6.92
N PHE A 85 -8.08 -1.73 6.88
CA PHE A 85 -8.49 -0.90 8.00
C PHE A 85 -10.01 -0.93 8.21
N THR A 86 -10.39 -0.87 9.47
CA THR A 86 -11.77 -0.77 9.96
C THR A 86 -11.74 -0.37 11.42
N THR A 87 -12.88 -0.35 12.08
CA THR A 87 -12.99 -0.17 13.53
C THR A 87 -13.19 -1.50 14.26
N LYS A 88 -12.94 -1.53 15.57
CA LYS A 88 -13.18 -2.73 16.40
C LYS A 88 -14.66 -2.94 16.67
N ASN A 89 -15.41 -1.88 16.87
CA ASN A 89 -16.79 -1.89 17.26
C ASN A 89 -17.63 -1.02 16.32
N TRP A 90 -18.93 -1.28 16.27
CA TRP A 90 -19.91 -0.37 15.76
C TRP A 90 -20.19 0.70 16.83
N LYS A 91 -20.29 1.98 16.42
CA LYS A 91 -20.73 3.09 17.28
C LYS A 91 -19.91 3.28 18.57
N GLY A 92 -18.58 3.20 18.45
CA GLY A 92 -17.65 3.48 19.53
C GLY A 92 -16.97 2.23 20.11
N GLY A 93 -16.24 2.42 21.22
CA GLY A 93 -15.47 1.40 21.89
C GLY A 93 -14.91 1.91 23.20
N LYS A 94 -13.75 1.41 23.62
CA LYS A 94 -13.09 1.88 24.86
C LYS A 94 -12.82 3.38 24.86
N SER A 95 -12.50 3.96 23.69
CA SER A 95 -12.31 5.40 23.53
C SER A 95 -13.57 6.18 23.91
N ARG A 96 -14.74 5.72 23.48
CA ARG A 96 -16.03 6.34 23.85
C ARG A 96 -16.37 6.15 25.33
N GLU A 97 -16.08 4.97 25.90
CA GLU A 97 -16.27 4.71 27.33
C GLU A 97 -15.39 5.63 28.19
N ALA A 98 -14.13 5.82 27.80
CA ALA A 98 -13.22 6.75 28.48
C ALA A 98 -13.73 8.19 28.40
N TRP A 99 -14.15 8.66 27.23
CA TRP A 99 -14.77 9.98 27.07
C TRP A 99 -16.03 10.16 27.92
N ALA A 100 -16.88 9.13 28.02
CA ALA A 100 -18.07 9.19 28.85
C ALA A 100 -17.78 9.30 30.35
N LYS A 101 -16.65 8.72 30.80
CA LYS A 101 -16.16 8.81 32.19
C LYS A 101 -15.51 10.18 32.51
N ASP A 102 -14.93 10.82 31.50
CA ASP A 102 -14.21 12.09 31.60
C ASP A 102 -15.15 13.30 31.37
N GLU A 103 -16.37 13.25 31.95
CA GLU A 103 -17.39 14.33 31.91
C GLU A 103 -17.76 14.82 30.49
N ARG A 104 -17.47 14.05 29.46
CA ARG A 104 -17.82 14.30 28.03
C ARG A 104 -17.32 15.69 27.53
N PRO A 105 -16.00 15.92 27.50
CA PRO A 105 -15.45 17.15 26.96
C PRO A 105 -15.91 17.41 25.53
N LYS A 106 -16.05 18.70 25.17
CA LYS A 106 -16.42 19.10 23.80
C LYS A 106 -15.30 18.82 22.82
N ASN A 107 -15.66 18.41 21.61
CA ASN A 107 -14.72 18.11 20.50
C ASN A 107 -13.61 17.11 20.91
N PRO A 108 -13.96 15.91 21.35
CA PRO A 108 -12.99 14.93 21.86
C PRO A 108 -12.12 14.32 20.75
N GLY A 109 -12.42 14.55 19.48
CA GLY A 109 -11.79 13.86 18.38
C GLY A 109 -12.39 12.47 18.14
N ARG A 110 -11.58 11.51 17.75
CA ARG A 110 -12.01 10.13 17.45
C ARG A 110 -12.51 9.40 18.70
N LEU A 111 -13.71 8.82 18.61
CA LEU A 111 -14.34 8.06 19.70
C LEU A 111 -14.49 6.55 19.41
N ASN A 112 -13.86 6.03 18.37
CA ASN A 112 -13.89 4.61 18.07
C ASN A 112 -12.49 4.00 18.12
N ASP A 113 -12.41 2.71 18.43
CA ASP A 113 -11.15 1.98 18.47
C ASP A 113 -10.81 1.47 17.06
N LEU A 114 -9.61 1.78 16.58
CA LEU A 114 -9.14 1.35 15.26
C LEU A 114 -8.76 -0.12 15.24
N ARG A 115 -8.95 -0.73 14.08
CA ARG A 115 -8.44 -2.05 13.73
C ARG A 115 -7.70 -1.97 12.41
N HIS A 116 -6.39 -1.98 12.49
CA HIS A 116 -5.51 -2.09 11.34
C HIS A 116 -5.06 -3.54 11.17
N ILE A 117 -5.18 -4.06 9.96
CA ILE A 117 -4.97 -5.49 9.65
C ILE A 117 -3.87 -5.61 8.61
N ILE A 118 -2.94 -6.54 8.85
CA ILE A 118 -1.91 -6.90 7.90
C ILE A 118 -2.29 -8.25 7.30
N TYR A 119 -2.81 -8.24 6.08
CA TYR A 119 -3.15 -9.47 5.35
C TYR A 119 -1.90 -10.11 4.76
N LYS A 120 -1.00 -9.27 4.24
CA LYS A 120 0.27 -9.71 3.67
C LYS A 120 1.36 -8.69 4.00
N GLY A 121 2.43 -9.13 4.65
CA GLY A 121 3.63 -8.32 4.84
C GLY A 121 4.45 -8.22 3.56
N ALA A 122 5.24 -7.15 3.42
CA ALA A 122 6.06 -6.90 2.24
C ALA A 122 7.08 -8.02 1.94
N ASP A 123 7.61 -8.64 2.97
CA ASP A 123 8.61 -9.71 2.86
C ASP A 123 8.01 -11.13 2.90
N THR A 124 6.67 -11.23 3.06
CA THR A 124 5.94 -12.50 3.04
C THR A 124 5.58 -12.85 1.62
N HIS A 125 5.91 -14.06 1.17
CA HIS A 125 5.56 -14.51 -0.17
C HIS A 125 4.04 -14.69 -0.32
N TRP A 126 3.49 -14.36 -1.50
CA TRP A 126 2.06 -14.47 -1.81
C TRP A 126 1.45 -15.84 -1.45
N ARG A 127 2.14 -16.93 -1.73
CA ARG A 127 1.64 -18.27 -1.43
C ARG A 127 1.34 -18.50 0.04
N GLN A 128 2.11 -17.87 0.94
CA GLN A 128 1.91 -17.96 2.39
C GLN A 128 0.75 -17.05 2.84
N ALA A 129 0.56 -15.92 2.19
CA ALA A 129 -0.46 -14.93 2.54
C ALA A 129 -1.83 -15.16 1.88
N LYS A 130 -1.94 -16.06 0.90
CA LYS A 130 -3.17 -16.30 0.14
C LYS A 130 -4.41 -16.50 1.01
N ASN A 131 -4.30 -17.35 2.04
CA ASN A 131 -5.41 -17.62 2.95
C ASN A 131 -5.79 -16.38 3.79
N ASN A 132 -4.81 -15.55 4.14
CA ASN A 132 -5.04 -14.32 4.91
C ASN A 132 -5.82 -13.28 4.08
N ILE A 133 -5.51 -13.15 2.78
CA ILE A 133 -6.28 -12.28 1.88
C ILE A 133 -7.75 -12.71 1.83
N GLY A 134 -8.02 -14.01 1.83
CA GLY A 134 -9.37 -14.54 1.91
C GLY A 134 -10.13 -14.17 3.19
N LEU A 135 -9.45 -13.83 4.29
CA LEU A 135 -10.08 -13.38 5.53
C LEU A 135 -10.82 -12.04 5.37
N MET A 136 -10.51 -11.24 4.35
CA MET A 136 -11.28 -10.02 4.04
C MET A 136 -12.76 -10.32 3.82
N LEU A 137 -13.09 -11.52 3.34
CA LEU A 137 -14.47 -11.95 3.06
C LEU A 137 -15.21 -12.45 4.30
N LYS A 138 -14.52 -12.49 5.47
CA LYS A 138 -15.13 -13.00 6.70
C LYS A 138 -16.22 -12.05 7.19
N GLU A 139 -17.41 -12.56 7.36
CA GLU A 139 -18.51 -11.82 7.97
C GLU A 139 -18.15 -11.37 9.40
N GLY A 140 -18.63 -10.17 9.76
CA GLY A 140 -18.36 -9.56 11.06
C GLY A 140 -17.02 -8.82 11.19
N LEU A 141 -16.15 -8.89 10.17
CA LEU A 141 -14.93 -8.08 10.13
C LEU A 141 -15.22 -6.61 9.75
N LEU A 142 -16.12 -6.42 8.80
CA LEU A 142 -16.47 -5.12 8.23
C LEU A 142 -17.30 -4.29 9.23
N LYS A 143 -16.82 -3.05 9.51
CA LYS A 143 -17.46 -2.11 10.43
C LYS A 143 -17.40 -0.68 9.89
N GLU A 144 -17.07 0.30 10.72
CA GLU A 144 -16.91 1.71 10.34
C GLU A 144 -15.50 1.98 9.81
N ASN A 145 -15.28 3.11 9.15
CA ASN A 145 -14.00 3.48 8.56
C ASN A 145 -13.53 4.87 9.03
N ILE A 146 -12.23 4.96 9.30
CA ILE A 146 -11.52 6.19 9.63
C ILE A 146 -10.25 6.22 8.77
N ASP A 147 -10.36 6.88 7.62
CA ASP A 147 -9.40 6.77 6.53
C ASP A 147 -8.10 7.52 6.82
N GLY A 148 -8.17 8.74 7.37
CA GLY A 148 -6.99 9.57 7.60
C GLY A 148 -5.94 8.92 8.49
N GLU A 149 -6.35 8.31 9.63
CA GLU A 149 -5.43 7.59 10.51
C GLU A 149 -4.90 6.31 9.86
N ALA A 150 -5.71 5.63 9.05
CA ALA A 150 -5.31 4.43 8.31
C ALA A 150 -4.25 4.74 7.25
N ILE A 151 -4.43 5.83 6.51
CA ILE A 151 -3.46 6.31 5.51
C ILE A 151 -2.15 6.70 6.20
N SER A 152 -2.22 7.44 7.30
CA SER A 152 -1.03 7.82 8.10
C SER A 152 -0.28 6.59 8.62
N TRP A 153 -1.00 5.56 9.06
CA TRP A 153 -0.41 4.30 9.50
C TRP A 153 0.28 3.57 8.35
N ALA A 154 -0.37 3.42 7.21
CA ALA A 154 0.21 2.78 6.03
C ALA A 154 1.42 3.55 5.50
N PHE A 155 1.34 4.89 5.45
CA PHE A 155 2.46 5.75 5.07
C PHE A 155 3.67 5.57 6.00
N ASN A 156 3.47 5.55 7.31
CA ASN A 156 4.55 5.34 8.27
C ASN A 156 5.20 3.96 8.15
N ARG A 157 4.46 2.95 7.70
CA ARG A 157 5.00 1.63 7.41
C ARG A 157 5.87 1.65 6.16
N ILE A 158 5.35 2.16 5.05
CA ILE A 158 6.06 2.18 3.78
C ILE A 158 7.27 3.13 3.81
N LYS A 159 7.19 4.23 4.57
CA LYS A 159 8.31 5.18 4.76
C LYS A 159 9.56 4.53 5.34
N LYS A 160 9.39 3.58 6.26
CA LYS A 160 10.50 2.86 6.93
C LYS A 160 11.19 1.82 6.03
N ARG A 161 10.64 1.56 4.86
CA ARG A 161 11.19 0.57 3.92
C ARG A 161 12.41 1.11 3.20
N LYS A 162 13.30 0.19 2.78
CA LYS A 162 14.58 0.51 2.11
C LYS A 162 14.41 0.75 0.62
N GLU A 163 13.31 0.27 0.05
CA GLU A 163 13.04 0.36 -1.38
C GLU A 163 13.01 1.83 -1.83
N GLU A 164 13.62 2.12 -2.97
CA GLU A 164 13.71 3.46 -3.54
C GLU A 164 12.33 4.00 -3.94
N ARG A 165 11.58 3.18 -4.67
CA ARG A 165 10.24 3.53 -5.16
C ARG A 165 9.18 2.94 -4.26
N LYS A 166 8.37 3.81 -3.67
CA LYS A 166 7.31 3.46 -2.73
C LYS A 166 5.97 3.94 -3.28
N ILE A 167 5.04 3.00 -3.43
CA ILE A 167 3.71 3.29 -3.97
C ILE A 167 2.69 2.87 -2.93
N LEU A 168 1.87 3.83 -2.46
CA LEU A 168 0.71 3.55 -1.62
C LEU A 168 -0.54 3.67 -2.48
N MET A 169 -1.32 2.60 -2.55
CA MET A 169 -2.59 2.55 -3.26
C MET A 169 -3.70 2.31 -2.25
N VAL A 170 -4.65 3.23 -2.19
CA VAL A 170 -5.82 3.15 -1.30
C VAL A 170 -7.04 2.72 -2.12
N ILE A 171 -7.77 1.73 -1.62
CA ILE A 171 -9.00 1.21 -2.22
C ILE A 171 -10.12 1.41 -1.20
N SER A 172 -11.01 2.34 -1.46
CA SER A 172 -12.19 2.67 -0.66
C SER A 172 -13.38 2.93 -1.58
N ASP A 173 -14.59 2.80 -1.07
CA ASP A 173 -15.84 3.01 -1.82
C ASP A 173 -16.53 4.34 -1.48
N GLY A 174 -15.97 5.14 -0.59
CA GLY A 174 -16.62 6.40 -0.24
C GLY A 174 -15.89 7.23 0.81
N ALA A 175 -16.67 8.10 1.44
CA ALA A 175 -16.21 8.99 2.50
C ALA A 175 -16.01 8.25 3.82
N PRO A 176 -15.12 8.77 4.72
CA PRO A 176 -14.95 8.21 6.05
C PRO A 176 -16.22 8.39 6.90
N VAL A 177 -16.71 7.31 7.49
CA VAL A 177 -17.91 7.30 8.31
C VAL A 177 -17.65 6.58 9.63
N ASP A 178 -17.80 7.33 10.73
CA ASP A 178 -17.87 6.79 12.09
C ASP A 178 -18.91 7.55 12.90
N ASP A 179 -20.05 6.91 13.12
CA ASP A 179 -21.20 7.50 13.79
C ASP A 179 -20.87 8.08 15.17
N SER A 180 -20.01 7.40 15.93
CA SER A 180 -19.65 7.83 17.28
C SER A 180 -18.79 9.11 17.29
N THR A 181 -17.90 9.24 16.31
CA THR A 181 -17.06 10.45 16.15
C THR A 181 -17.86 11.61 15.59
N LEU A 182 -18.69 11.37 14.56
CA LEU A 182 -19.49 12.41 13.91
C LEU A 182 -20.61 12.95 14.81
N SER A 183 -21.10 12.17 15.77
CA SER A 183 -22.17 12.62 16.70
C SER A 183 -21.72 13.71 17.69
N VAL A 184 -20.42 13.87 17.93
CA VAL A 184 -19.87 14.77 18.96
C VAL A 184 -18.86 15.78 18.42
N ASN A 185 -18.46 15.64 17.18
CA ASN A 185 -17.60 16.58 16.46
C ASN A 185 -18.38 17.26 15.31
N SER A 186 -17.73 18.17 14.59
CA SER A 186 -18.32 18.75 13.39
C SER A 186 -18.57 17.66 12.34
N GLY A 187 -19.66 17.75 11.55
CA GLY A 187 -20.01 16.75 10.55
C GLY A 187 -18.94 16.52 9.47
N ASP A 188 -18.06 17.49 9.27
CA ASP A 188 -16.93 17.46 8.34
C ASP A 188 -15.59 17.08 9.01
N PHE A 189 -15.61 16.64 10.27
CA PHE A 189 -14.38 16.34 11.04
C PHE A 189 -13.52 15.26 10.37
N LEU A 190 -14.12 14.17 9.94
CA LEU A 190 -13.39 13.06 9.33
C LEU A 190 -12.89 13.39 7.92
N GLU A 191 -13.64 14.20 7.17
CA GLU A 191 -13.23 14.69 5.84
C GLU A 191 -12.06 15.66 5.92
N LYS A 192 -12.08 16.56 6.92
CA LYS A 192 -10.95 17.48 7.17
C LYS A 192 -9.70 16.79 7.67
N HIS A 193 -9.85 15.61 8.26
CA HIS A 193 -8.73 14.80 8.74
C HIS A 193 -8.11 13.95 7.63
N LEU A 194 -8.83 13.70 6.54
CA LEU A 194 -8.37 12.96 5.36
C LEU A 194 -7.41 13.81 4.52
#